data_72432f363ac4353e24bad29c59ba9d46
#
_entry.id   72432f363ac4353e24bad29c59ba9d46
#
_cell.length_a   1.000
_cell.length_b   1.000
_cell.length_c   1.000
_cell.angle_alpha   90.00
_cell.angle_beta   90.00
_cell.angle_gamma   90.00
#
_symmetry.space_group_name_H-M   'P 1'
#
loop_
_entity.id
_entity.type
_entity.pdbx_description
1 polymer ?
#
loop_
_entity_poly.entity_id
_entity_poly.type
_entity_poly.pdbx_seq_one_letter_code
_entity_poly.pdbx_strand_id
1 'polypeptide(L)'
;MKRKIIVGVLCGVIAVLLCITGILIGKLCKKSAVTSVISKVERGYNDRNLDSIVESFPEAFSDQIRSSFLNQASGGTEKDLWKLLEDSYGKDYKASFTVSSITYVDDNELSEKMESINSKWSTDLQVKEAAVCKVNEVYKGTKRAEAIESYFIGKINDNWYVLDVK
;
A
#
# COMPACT_ATOMS: atom_id res chain seq x y z
N MET A 1 -2.76 -33.83 -45.26
CA MET A 1 -2.33 -32.43 -44.98
C MET A 1 -3.25 -31.66 -44.05
N LYS A 2 -4.58 -31.69 -44.17
CA LYS A 2 -5.52 -30.89 -43.33
C LYS A 2 -5.43 -31.13 -41.82
N ARG A 3 -5.18 -32.37 -41.34
CA ARG A 3 -5.09 -32.66 -39.89
C ARG A 3 -3.87 -32.01 -39.20
N LYS A 4 -2.71 -31.92 -39.87
CA LYS A 4 -1.50 -31.28 -39.29
C LYS A 4 -1.66 -29.75 -39.12
N ILE A 5 -2.40 -29.12 -40.04
CA ILE A 5 -2.68 -27.68 -39.97
C ILE A 5 -3.63 -27.37 -38.80
N ILE A 6 -4.65 -28.19 -38.58
CA ILE A 6 -5.61 -28.00 -37.48
C ILE A 6 -4.94 -28.13 -36.11
N VAL A 7 -4.04 -29.12 -35.95
CA VAL A 7 -3.28 -29.29 -34.68
C VAL A 7 -2.36 -28.12 -34.42
N GLY A 8 -1.66 -27.61 -35.45
CA GLY A 8 -0.80 -26.41 -35.28
C GLY A 8 -1.56 -25.15 -34.88
N VAL A 9 -2.73 -24.91 -35.47
CA VAL A 9 -3.58 -23.77 -35.12
C VAL A 9 -4.14 -23.91 -33.70
N LEU A 10 -4.55 -25.11 -33.30
CA LEU A 10 -5.07 -25.38 -31.96
C LEU A 10 -3.98 -25.16 -30.88
N CYS A 11 -2.77 -25.63 -31.10
CA CYS A 11 -1.63 -25.39 -30.19
C CYS A 11 -1.28 -23.89 -30.09
N GLY A 12 -1.33 -23.16 -31.20
CA GLY A 12 -1.09 -21.69 -31.18
C GLY A 12 -2.15 -20.92 -30.36
N VAL A 13 -3.43 -21.26 -30.52
CA VAL A 13 -4.53 -20.65 -29.77
C VAL A 13 -4.41 -20.95 -28.28
N ILE A 14 -4.07 -22.18 -27.90
CA ILE A 14 -3.87 -22.54 -26.48
C ILE A 14 -2.69 -21.78 -25.88
N ALA A 15 -1.58 -21.66 -26.58
CA ALA A 15 -0.41 -20.91 -26.11
C ALA A 15 -0.73 -19.42 -25.89
N VAL A 16 -1.47 -18.79 -26.81
CA VAL A 16 -1.92 -17.39 -26.66
C VAL A 16 -2.86 -17.22 -25.47
N LEU A 17 -3.81 -18.14 -25.28
CA LEU A 17 -4.71 -18.12 -24.12
C LEU A 17 -3.96 -18.28 -22.80
N LEU A 18 -2.97 -19.15 -22.73
CA LEU A 18 -2.14 -19.33 -21.54
C LEU A 18 -1.29 -18.08 -21.24
N CYS A 19 -0.76 -17.41 -22.25
CA CYS A 19 -0.05 -16.14 -22.08
C CYS A 19 -0.97 -15.02 -21.54
N ILE A 20 -2.18 -14.90 -22.11
CA ILE A 20 -3.16 -13.87 -21.67
C ILE A 20 -3.62 -14.15 -20.24
N THR A 21 -3.90 -15.39 -19.88
CA THR A 21 -4.29 -15.75 -18.51
C THR A 21 -3.14 -15.50 -17.52
N GLY A 22 -1.91 -15.82 -17.87
CA GLY A 22 -0.72 -15.53 -17.05
C GLY A 22 -0.54 -14.04 -16.77
N ILE A 23 -0.71 -13.18 -17.78
CA ILE A 23 -0.63 -11.72 -17.63
C ILE A 23 -1.77 -11.19 -16.75
N LEU A 24 -2.99 -11.68 -16.91
CA LEU A 24 -4.15 -11.28 -16.11
C LEU A 24 -3.98 -11.70 -14.64
N ILE A 25 -3.54 -12.93 -14.40
CA ILE A 25 -3.25 -13.42 -13.04
C ILE A 25 -2.15 -12.59 -12.39
N GLY A 26 -1.06 -12.30 -13.10
CA GLY A 26 0.02 -11.45 -12.59
C GLY A 26 -0.45 -10.05 -12.17
N LYS A 27 -1.29 -9.40 -12.99
CA LYS A 27 -1.89 -8.08 -12.65
C LYS A 27 -2.82 -8.16 -11.45
N LEU A 28 -3.64 -9.20 -11.34
CA LEU A 28 -4.54 -9.41 -10.20
C LEU A 28 -3.75 -9.66 -8.91
N CYS A 29 -2.71 -10.48 -8.95
CA CYS A 29 -1.83 -10.72 -7.80
C CYS A 29 -1.12 -9.44 -7.33
N LYS A 30 -0.60 -8.62 -8.25
CA LYS A 30 0.01 -7.33 -7.91
C LYS A 30 -0.98 -6.39 -7.26
N LYS A 31 -2.19 -6.25 -7.82
CA LYS A 31 -3.25 -5.42 -7.25
C LYS A 31 -3.62 -5.88 -5.84
N SER A 32 -3.78 -7.17 -5.62
CA SER A 32 -4.08 -7.74 -4.31
C SER A 32 -2.96 -7.47 -3.31
N ALA A 33 -1.70 -7.62 -3.69
CA ALA A 33 -0.56 -7.36 -2.81
C ALA A 33 -0.47 -5.87 -2.40
N VAL A 34 -0.66 -4.95 -3.35
CA VAL A 34 -0.68 -3.50 -3.07
C VAL A 34 -1.83 -3.12 -2.15
N THR A 35 -3.06 -3.62 -2.40
CA THR A 35 -4.22 -3.33 -1.53
C THR A 35 -4.08 -3.94 -0.14
N SER A 36 -3.39 -5.08 -0.02
CA SER A 36 -3.11 -5.75 1.26
C SER A 36 -2.31 -4.85 2.22
N VAL A 37 -1.37 -4.04 1.72
CA VAL A 37 -0.61 -3.09 2.54
C VAL A 37 -1.54 -2.03 3.14
N ILE A 38 -2.44 -1.45 2.34
CA ILE A 38 -3.43 -0.49 2.82
C ILE A 38 -4.36 -1.11 3.87
N SER A 39 -4.81 -2.34 3.63
CA SER A 39 -5.66 -3.06 4.59
C SER A 39 -4.92 -3.38 5.90
N LYS A 40 -3.59 -3.52 5.87
CA LYS A 40 -2.77 -3.69 7.08
C LYS A 40 -2.75 -2.41 7.91
N VAL A 41 -2.57 -1.25 7.26
CA VAL A 41 -2.65 0.07 7.91
C VAL A 41 -4.03 0.27 8.55
N GLU A 42 -5.12 0.06 7.78
CA GLU A 42 -6.50 0.15 8.27
C GLU A 42 -6.73 -0.71 9.52
N ARG A 43 -6.26 -1.96 9.47
CA ARG A 43 -6.37 -2.89 10.60
C ARG A 43 -5.63 -2.38 11.82
N GLY A 44 -4.41 -1.83 11.65
CA GLY A 44 -3.64 -1.23 12.74
C GLY A 44 -4.42 -0.13 13.46
N TYR A 45 -5.12 0.74 12.73
CA TYR A 45 -6.02 1.75 13.33
C TYR A 45 -7.20 1.12 14.06
N ASN A 46 -7.84 0.11 13.47
CA ASN A 46 -9.02 -0.55 14.06
C ASN A 46 -8.69 -1.37 15.31
N ASP A 47 -7.51 -1.98 15.34
CA ASP A 47 -7.03 -2.82 16.44
C ASP A 47 -6.23 -2.01 17.48
N ARG A 48 -6.06 -0.68 17.26
CA ARG A 48 -5.22 0.20 18.07
C ARG A 48 -3.82 -0.36 18.28
N ASN A 49 -3.23 -0.79 17.19
CA ASN A 49 -1.92 -1.44 17.16
C ASN A 49 -0.96 -0.64 16.26
N LEU A 50 -0.13 0.19 16.89
CA LEU A 50 0.86 1.01 16.18
C LEU A 50 1.92 0.16 15.48
N ASP A 51 2.32 -0.98 16.05
CA ASP A 51 3.28 -1.88 15.43
C ASP A 51 2.78 -2.37 14.06
N SER A 52 1.51 -2.75 13.96
CA SER A 52 0.90 -3.16 12.67
C SER A 52 0.92 -2.04 11.62
N ILE A 53 0.76 -0.78 12.04
CA ILE A 53 0.88 0.37 11.14
C ILE A 53 2.33 0.53 10.71
N VAL A 54 3.27 0.59 11.67
CA VAL A 54 4.70 0.78 11.43
C VAL A 54 5.28 -0.31 10.53
N GLU A 55 4.91 -1.57 10.72
CA GLU A 55 5.31 -2.70 9.88
C GLU A 55 4.77 -2.64 8.43
N SER A 56 3.87 -1.70 8.12
CA SER A 56 3.44 -1.44 6.74
C SER A 56 4.43 -0.56 5.98
N PHE A 57 5.41 0.01 6.68
CA PHE A 57 6.53 0.77 6.13
C PHE A 57 7.81 -0.07 6.14
N PRO A 58 8.84 0.28 5.34
CA PRO A 58 10.14 -0.36 5.43
C PRO A 58 10.74 -0.26 6.83
N GLU A 59 11.43 -1.31 7.27
CA GLU A 59 12.10 -1.32 8.58
C GLU A 59 13.01 -0.11 8.79
N ALA A 60 13.69 0.36 7.74
CA ALA A 60 14.54 1.54 7.77
C ALA A 60 13.79 2.85 8.16
N PHE A 61 12.47 2.89 8.08
CA PHE A 61 11.64 4.04 8.47
C PHE A 61 10.98 3.88 9.85
N SER A 62 11.04 2.69 10.45
CA SER A 62 10.22 2.29 11.59
C SER A 62 10.29 3.27 12.76
N ASP A 63 11.49 3.67 13.18
CA ASP A 63 11.67 4.58 14.31
C ASP A 63 11.12 5.99 14.03
N GLN A 64 11.35 6.49 12.82
CA GLN A 64 10.89 7.82 12.42
C GLN A 64 9.37 7.84 12.24
N ILE A 65 8.79 6.80 11.64
CA ILE A 65 7.32 6.63 11.50
C ILE A 65 6.69 6.55 12.89
N ARG A 66 7.20 5.68 13.77
CA ARG A 66 6.73 5.56 15.15
C ARG A 66 6.79 6.91 15.87
N SER A 67 7.91 7.59 15.82
CA SER A 67 8.09 8.90 16.42
C SER A 67 7.12 9.93 15.84
N SER A 68 6.87 9.92 14.54
CA SER A 68 5.91 10.81 13.89
C SER A 68 4.50 10.61 14.42
N PHE A 69 4.05 9.36 14.61
CA PHE A 69 2.75 9.07 15.19
C PHE A 69 2.66 9.51 16.65
N LEU A 70 3.66 9.19 17.47
CA LEU A 70 3.67 9.50 18.89
C LEU A 70 3.75 11.03 19.17
N ASN A 71 4.47 11.77 18.32
CA ASN A 71 4.59 13.22 18.44
C ASN A 71 3.28 13.98 18.13
N GLN A 72 2.29 13.34 17.53
CA GLN A 72 0.96 13.93 17.33
C GLN A 72 0.15 13.97 18.64
N ALA A 73 0.48 13.10 19.57
CA ALA A 73 -0.19 13.01 20.86
C ALA A 73 0.57 13.82 21.94
N SER A 74 -0.13 14.58 22.74
CA SER A 74 0.45 15.48 23.73
C SER A 74 1.32 14.79 24.79
N GLY A 75 1.07 13.51 25.06
CA GLY A 75 1.84 12.71 26.02
C GLY A 75 2.95 11.87 25.40
N GLY A 76 3.04 11.80 24.06
CA GLY A 76 4.08 11.09 23.34
C GLY A 76 4.05 9.56 23.50
N THR A 77 2.95 8.99 23.99
CA THR A 77 2.79 7.54 24.16
C THR A 77 1.74 6.96 23.19
N GLU A 78 1.81 5.67 22.94
CA GLU A 78 0.80 4.98 22.12
C GLU A 78 -0.61 5.11 22.72
N LYS A 79 -0.72 5.04 24.04
CA LYS A 79 -1.99 5.24 24.74
C LYS A 79 -2.56 6.65 24.48
N ASP A 80 -1.71 7.68 24.47
CA ASP A 80 -2.13 9.05 24.21
C ASP A 80 -2.54 9.24 22.75
N LEU A 81 -1.87 8.56 21.82
CA LEU A 81 -2.24 8.54 20.41
C LEU A 81 -3.66 7.98 20.23
N TRP A 82 -3.95 6.80 20.79
CA TRP A 82 -5.28 6.21 20.66
C TRP A 82 -6.35 7.05 21.36
N LYS A 83 -6.02 7.65 22.50
CA LYS A 83 -6.90 8.60 23.17
C LYS A 83 -7.19 9.83 22.32
N LEU A 84 -6.19 10.42 21.66
CA LEU A 84 -6.39 11.53 20.73
C LEU A 84 -7.37 11.19 19.61
N LEU A 85 -7.27 10.00 19.04
CA LEU A 85 -8.18 9.53 17.98
C LEU A 85 -9.60 9.25 18.55
N GLU A 86 -9.71 8.68 19.74
CA GLU A 86 -10.98 8.50 20.43
C GLU A 86 -11.68 9.84 20.76
N ASP A 87 -10.95 10.83 21.21
CA ASP A 87 -11.46 12.19 21.49
C ASP A 87 -11.89 12.89 20.19
N SER A 88 -11.20 12.59 19.09
CA SER A 88 -11.47 13.17 17.77
C SER A 88 -12.71 12.55 17.10
N TYR A 89 -12.87 11.24 17.16
CA TYR A 89 -13.88 10.51 16.38
C TYR A 89 -14.92 9.77 17.23
N GLY A 90 -14.65 9.57 18.52
CA GLY A 90 -15.47 8.80 19.45
C GLY A 90 -14.82 7.47 19.82
N LYS A 91 -15.17 6.96 21.00
CA LYS A 91 -14.51 5.79 21.63
C LYS A 91 -14.55 4.52 20.76
N ASP A 92 -15.64 4.33 20.02
CA ASP A 92 -15.86 3.13 19.18
C ASP A 92 -15.68 3.43 17.69
N TYR A 93 -14.80 4.41 17.35
CA TYR A 93 -14.56 4.72 15.95
C TYR A 93 -14.00 3.53 15.17
N LYS A 94 -14.34 3.48 13.90
CA LYS A 94 -13.78 2.54 12.92
C LYS A 94 -13.15 3.33 11.78
N ALA A 95 -11.95 2.91 11.40
CA ALA A 95 -11.29 3.33 10.18
C ALA A 95 -11.72 2.42 9.03
N SER A 96 -11.91 2.99 7.85
CA SER A 96 -12.19 2.27 6.61
C SER A 96 -11.40 2.91 5.48
N PHE A 97 -10.53 2.15 4.84
CA PHE A 97 -9.62 2.60 3.78
C PHE A 97 -9.99 1.93 2.47
N THR A 98 -10.53 2.72 1.53
CA THR A 98 -10.97 2.21 0.24
C THR A 98 -10.03 2.68 -0.86
N VAL A 99 -9.35 1.76 -1.51
CA VAL A 99 -8.50 2.07 -2.67
C VAL A 99 -9.38 2.35 -3.89
N SER A 100 -9.38 3.59 -4.34
CA SER A 100 -10.18 4.05 -5.49
C SER A 100 -9.45 3.90 -6.82
N SER A 101 -8.11 4.04 -6.83
CA SER A 101 -7.28 3.80 -8.01
C SER A 101 -5.90 3.30 -7.65
N ILE A 102 -5.29 2.55 -8.57
CA ILE A 102 -3.89 2.10 -8.50
C ILE A 102 -3.25 2.42 -9.85
N THR A 103 -2.19 3.21 -9.84
CA THR A 103 -1.38 3.53 -11.02
C THR A 103 0.05 3.08 -10.78
N TYR A 104 0.53 2.12 -11.57
CA TYR A 104 1.93 1.70 -11.52
C TYR A 104 2.80 2.75 -12.17
N VAL A 105 3.91 3.09 -11.53
CA VAL A 105 4.86 4.08 -12.03
C VAL A 105 5.87 3.42 -12.97
N ASP A 106 6.35 4.17 -13.94
CA ASP A 106 7.45 3.73 -14.81
C ASP A 106 8.83 3.92 -14.13
N ASP A 107 9.88 3.41 -14.76
CA ASP A 107 11.22 3.40 -14.19
C ASP A 107 11.79 4.83 -13.97
N ASN A 108 11.43 5.79 -14.81
CA ASN A 108 11.89 7.17 -14.67
C ASN A 108 11.24 7.85 -13.48
N GLU A 109 9.90 7.78 -13.39
CA GLU A 109 9.14 8.30 -12.25
C GLU A 109 9.55 7.61 -10.94
N LEU A 110 9.81 6.30 -10.98
CA LEU A 110 10.30 5.54 -9.84
C LEU A 110 11.64 6.07 -9.35
N SER A 111 12.60 6.29 -10.26
CA SER A 111 13.93 6.79 -9.93
C SER A 111 13.87 8.16 -9.24
N GLU A 112 13.14 9.11 -9.82
CA GLU A 112 12.98 10.47 -9.26
C GLU A 112 12.33 10.44 -7.87
N LYS A 113 11.26 9.65 -7.70
CA LYS A 113 10.59 9.51 -6.41
C LYS A 113 11.48 8.86 -5.35
N MET A 114 12.25 7.84 -5.73
CA MET A 114 13.14 7.15 -4.79
C MET A 114 14.31 8.01 -4.35
N GLU A 115 14.86 8.86 -5.23
CA GLU A 115 15.88 9.84 -4.85
C GLU A 115 15.34 10.78 -3.74
N SER A 116 14.14 11.31 -3.92
CA SER A 116 13.47 12.17 -2.93
C SER A 116 13.21 11.43 -1.62
N ILE A 117 12.72 10.19 -1.69
CA ILE A 117 12.38 9.38 -0.50
C ILE A 117 13.66 9.00 0.25
N ASN A 118 14.67 8.50 -0.42
CA ASN A 118 15.95 8.14 0.18
C ASN A 118 16.62 9.35 0.84
N SER A 119 16.55 10.54 0.22
CA SER A 119 17.02 11.79 0.81
C SER A 119 16.23 12.15 2.06
N LYS A 120 14.89 12.11 2.00
CA LYS A 120 13.98 12.43 3.14
C LYS A 120 14.24 11.55 4.35
N TRP A 121 14.45 10.25 4.13
CA TRP A 121 14.60 9.25 5.20
C TRP A 121 16.06 8.89 5.50
N SER A 122 17.03 9.50 4.80
CA SER A 122 18.48 9.22 4.91
C SER A 122 18.78 7.73 4.74
N THR A 123 18.21 7.12 3.68
CA THR A 123 18.33 5.69 3.36
C THR A 123 18.83 5.49 1.93
N ASP A 124 19.12 4.24 1.57
CA ASP A 124 19.45 3.80 0.20
C ASP A 124 18.58 2.59 -0.17
N LEU A 125 17.27 2.76 -0.09
CA LEU A 125 16.32 1.70 -0.43
C LEU A 125 16.27 1.47 -1.93
N GLN A 126 16.36 0.19 -2.30
CA GLN A 126 16.21 -0.26 -3.68
C GLN A 126 14.80 -0.79 -3.90
N VAL A 127 14.02 -0.10 -4.71
CA VAL A 127 12.64 -0.45 -5.04
C VAL A 127 12.57 -0.90 -6.48
N LYS A 128 12.03 -2.09 -6.73
CA LYS A 128 11.94 -2.70 -8.08
C LYS A 128 10.68 -2.31 -8.82
N GLU A 129 9.60 -2.12 -8.09
CA GLU A 129 8.28 -1.81 -8.64
C GLU A 129 7.56 -0.89 -7.65
N ALA A 130 6.81 0.09 -8.15
CA ALA A 130 5.99 0.93 -7.30
C ALA A 130 4.65 1.29 -7.93
N ALA A 131 3.73 1.75 -7.09
CA ALA A 131 2.42 2.23 -7.48
C ALA A 131 2.00 3.44 -6.64
N VAL A 132 1.24 4.34 -7.24
CA VAL A 132 0.49 5.38 -6.54
C VAL A 132 -0.94 4.88 -6.36
N CYS A 133 -1.41 4.85 -5.12
CA CYS A 133 -2.77 4.47 -4.75
C CYS A 133 -3.53 5.67 -4.22
N LYS A 134 -4.68 5.98 -4.80
CA LYS A 134 -5.62 6.90 -4.16
C LYS A 134 -6.50 6.14 -3.19
N VAL A 135 -6.48 6.55 -1.94
CA VAL A 135 -7.19 5.90 -0.85
C VAL A 135 -8.18 6.88 -0.24
N ASN A 136 -9.43 6.49 -0.18
CA ASN A 136 -10.43 7.21 0.61
C ASN A 136 -10.40 6.65 2.03
N GLU A 137 -9.95 7.48 2.98
CA GLU A 137 -9.89 7.17 4.40
C GLU A 137 -11.12 7.76 5.09
N VAL A 138 -11.84 6.92 5.79
CA VAL A 138 -13.02 7.31 6.57
C VAL A 138 -12.83 6.86 8.00
N TYR A 139 -12.85 7.81 8.92
CA TYR A 139 -12.92 7.56 10.36
C TYR A 139 -14.33 7.86 10.84
N LYS A 140 -15.04 6.85 11.32
CA LYS A 140 -16.45 6.98 11.71
C LYS A 140 -16.68 6.44 13.11
N GLY A 141 -17.15 7.33 14.00
CA GLY A 141 -17.63 7.05 15.33
C GLY A 141 -18.82 7.97 15.64
N THR A 142 -18.77 8.70 16.75
CA THR A 142 -19.73 9.77 17.06
C THR A 142 -19.55 10.98 16.13
N LYS A 143 -18.35 11.14 15.60
CA LYS A 143 -18.02 12.09 14.54
C LYS A 143 -17.49 11.31 13.33
N ARG A 144 -17.54 11.94 12.14
CA ARG A 144 -17.00 11.41 10.90
C ARG A 144 -15.96 12.37 10.35
N ALA A 145 -14.83 11.83 9.95
CA ALA A 145 -13.85 12.51 9.09
C ALA A 145 -13.58 11.66 7.86
N GLU A 146 -13.26 12.33 6.76
CA GLU A 146 -12.99 11.71 5.48
C GLU A 146 -11.86 12.48 4.79
N ALA A 147 -10.89 11.77 4.24
CA ALA A 147 -9.80 12.32 3.47
C ALA A 147 -9.50 11.43 2.26
N ILE A 148 -8.98 12.02 1.20
CA ILE A 148 -8.44 11.28 0.04
C ILE A 148 -6.94 11.49 0.06
N GLU A 149 -6.22 10.41 0.33
CA GLU A 149 -4.77 10.42 0.42
C GLU A 149 -4.13 9.66 -0.74
N SER A 150 -2.92 10.05 -1.09
CA SER A 150 -2.13 9.39 -2.13
C SER A 150 -0.99 8.61 -1.48
N TYR A 151 -1.11 7.30 -1.48
CA TYR A 151 -0.09 6.38 -0.98
C TYR A 151 0.88 6.02 -2.10
N PHE A 152 2.17 6.28 -1.89
CA PHE A 152 3.21 5.72 -2.74
C PHE A 152 3.70 4.42 -2.12
N ILE A 153 3.49 3.31 -2.82
CA ILE A 153 3.74 1.96 -2.35
C ILE A 153 4.78 1.32 -3.24
N GLY A 154 5.86 0.79 -2.65
CA GLY A 154 6.96 0.17 -3.38
C GLY A 154 7.29 -1.24 -2.93
N LYS A 155 7.87 -2.01 -3.85
CA LYS A 155 8.26 -3.40 -3.64
C LYS A 155 9.75 -3.51 -3.32
N ILE A 156 10.05 -3.98 -2.10
CA ILE A 156 11.40 -4.20 -1.57
C ILE A 156 11.50 -5.67 -1.18
N ASN A 157 12.50 -6.39 -1.69
CA ASN A 157 12.73 -7.81 -1.36
C ASN A 157 11.45 -8.66 -1.44
N ASP A 158 10.69 -8.49 -2.54
CA ASP A 158 9.42 -9.17 -2.83
C ASP A 158 8.22 -8.81 -1.94
N ASN A 159 8.37 -7.93 -0.96
CA ASN A 159 7.29 -7.39 -0.14
C ASN A 159 6.94 -5.96 -0.54
N TRP A 160 5.64 -5.62 -0.43
CA TRP A 160 5.14 -4.29 -0.67
C TRP A 160 5.06 -3.48 0.62
N TYR A 161 5.45 -2.20 0.57
CA TYR A 161 5.49 -1.28 1.70
C TYR A 161 4.97 0.09 1.32
N VAL A 162 4.41 0.82 2.28
CA VAL A 162 4.15 2.26 2.13
C VAL A 162 5.47 3.00 2.21
N LEU A 163 5.77 3.83 1.22
CA LEU A 163 7.00 4.62 1.15
C LEU A 163 6.75 6.10 1.45
N ASP A 164 5.57 6.61 1.07
CA ASP A 164 5.16 8.00 1.32
C ASP A 164 3.63 8.12 1.30
N VAL A 165 3.10 9.13 1.97
CA VAL A 165 1.67 9.49 1.98
C VAL A 165 1.54 11.01 1.81
N LYS A 166 0.64 11.44 0.93
CA LYS A 166 0.37 12.87 0.60
C LYS A 166 -1.12 13.12 0.45
#